data_b6f1009c1c05dbb00634eb6a55a88aed
#
_entry.id   b6f1009c1c05dbb00634eb6a55a88aed
#
_cell.length_a   1.000
_cell.length_b   1.000
_cell.length_c   1.000
_cell.angle_alpha   90.00
_cell.angle_beta   90.00
_cell.angle_gamma   90.00
#
_symmetry.space_group_name_H-M   'P 1'
#
loop_
_entity.id
_entity.type
_entity.pdbx_description
1 polymer ?
#
loop_
_entity_poly.entity_id
_entity_poly.type
_entity_poly.pdbx_seq_one_letter_code
_entity_poly.pdbx_strand_id
1 'polypeptide(L)'
;MLLPQDILPLMVLFKESQNGSLHQAKLSTRLNWSASALHRSLSRLNDSKLWNKSSNRVDYQATLNFLRYGLPHAFPAELQTLCRGMVTAQLPEITQPQIPFVWPDESSSTMGIGVQPLDAGFVYLAHVEPELKPWLELVEVFRLGRVREIVLAVQIMEKEYASRHA
;
A
#
# COMPACT_ATOMS: atom_id res chain seq x y z
N MET A 1 16.23 -9.28 -0.44
CA MET A 1 15.57 -8.60 -1.58
C MET A 1 14.06 -8.55 -1.32
N LEU A 2 13.45 -7.36 -1.45
CA LEU A 2 12.01 -7.18 -1.30
C LEU A 2 11.22 -7.95 -2.37
N LEU A 3 10.07 -8.44 -1.99
CA LEU A 3 9.07 -9.02 -2.89
C LEU A 3 7.84 -8.10 -2.97
N PRO A 4 7.06 -8.15 -4.07
CA PRO A 4 5.89 -7.30 -4.23
C PRO A 4 4.91 -7.36 -3.05
N GLN A 5 4.67 -8.54 -2.52
CA GLN A 5 3.77 -8.77 -1.37
C GLN A 5 4.22 -8.08 -0.08
N ASP A 6 5.52 -7.77 0.07
CA ASP A 6 6.04 -7.13 1.29
C ASP A 6 5.52 -5.70 1.48
N ILE A 7 5.04 -5.10 0.40
CA ILE A 7 4.50 -3.74 0.44
C ILE A 7 3.18 -3.70 1.21
N LEU A 8 2.41 -4.79 1.21
CA LEU A 8 1.15 -4.84 1.96
C LEU A 8 1.36 -4.68 3.48
N PRO A 9 2.15 -5.53 4.16
CA PRO A 9 2.41 -5.31 5.59
C PRO A 9 3.13 -3.99 5.87
N LEU A 10 3.98 -3.51 4.96
CA LEU A 10 4.63 -2.20 5.11
C LEU A 10 3.60 -1.07 5.20
N MET A 11 2.60 -1.04 4.32
CA MET A 11 1.56 -0.02 4.32
C MET A 11 0.66 -0.10 5.55
N VAL A 12 0.30 -1.30 5.99
CA VAL A 12 -0.48 -1.49 7.23
C VAL A 12 0.32 -1.01 8.42
N LEU A 13 1.58 -1.40 8.53
CA LEU A 13 2.47 -0.97 9.62
C LEU A 13 2.71 0.55 9.59
N PHE A 14 2.87 1.14 8.41
CA PHE A 14 2.99 2.59 8.27
C PHE A 14 1.77 3.31 8.85
N LYS A 15 0.57 2.80 8.58
CA LYS A 15 -0.68 3.36 9.12
C LYS A 15 -0.82 3.12 10.62
N GLU A 16 -0.43 1.95 11.12
CA GLU A 16 -0.75 1.49 12.48
C GLU A 16 0.40 1.67 13.48
N SER A 17 1.66 1.72 13.03
CA SER A 17 2.85 1.64 13.89
C SER A 17 2.98 2.74 14.93
N GLN A 18 2.06 3.66 14.97
CA GLN A 18 2.08 4.83 15.85
C GLN A 18 1.13 4.72 17.03
N ASN A 19 0.22 3.76 17.00
CA ASN A 19 -0.76 3.52 18.07
C ASN A 19 -0.29 2.46 19.08
N GLY A 20 1.01 2.17 19.11
CA GLY A 20 1.60 1.10 19.90
C GLY A 20 2.08 -0.07 19.02
N SER A 21 2.85 -0.98 19.60
CA SER A 21 3.37 -2.12 18.86
C SER A 21 2.24 -3.03 18.38
N LEU A 22 1.98 -3.05 17.08
CA LEU A 22 1.09 -4.05 16.51
C LEU A 22 1.75 -5.42 16.64
N HIS A 23 1.15 -6.31 17.41
CA HIS A 23 1.67 -7.66 17.57
C HIS A 23 1.64 -8.41 16.23
N GLN A 24 2.73 -9.10 15.91
CA GLN A 24 2.84 -9.86 14.65
C GLN A 24 1.73 -10.89 14.47
N ALA A 25 1.29 -11.55 15.56
CA ALA A 25 0.14 -12.47 15.51
C ALA A 25 -1.15 -11.77 15.06
N LYS A 26 -1.40 -10.54 15.54
CA LYS A 26 -2.56 -9.74 15.14
C LYS A 26 -2.45 -9.30 13.68
N LEU A 27 -1.26 -8.91 13.23
CA LEU A 27 -1.02 -8.53 11.85
C LEU A 27 -1.21 -9.72 10.91
N SER A 28 -0.70 -10.91 11.24
CA SER A 28 -0.88 -12.10 10.41
C SER A 28 -2.35 -12.47 10.23
N THR A 29 -3.13 -12.36 11.30
CA THR A 29 -4.59 -12.58 11.25
C THR A 29 -5.29 -11.57 10.34
N ARG A 30 -4.98 -10.28 10.46
CA ARG A 30 -5.55 -9.22 9.61
C ARG A 30 -5.24 -9.42 8.13
N LEU A 31 -4.01 -9.79 7.81
CA LEU A 31 -3.56 -10.04 6.44
C LEU A 31 -4.04 -11.39 5.90
N ASN A 32 -4.62 -12.25 6.73
CA ASN A 32 -4.91 -13.63 6.39
C ASN A 32 -3.67 -14.41 5.90
N TRP A 33 -2.54 -14.14 6.55
CA TRP A 33 -1.25 -14.78 6.27
C TRP A 33 -0.86 -15.74 7.39
N SER A 34 -0.07 -16.75 7.06
CA SER A 34 0.57 -17.58 8.08
C SER A 34 1.63 -16.77 8.86
N ALA A 35 1.88 -17.13 10.10
CA ALA A 35 2.91 -16.50 10.93
C ALA A 35 4.29 -16.57 10.24
N SER A 36 4.62 -17.69 9.60
CA SER A 36 5.90 -17.86 8.91
C SER A 36 6.01 -16.98 7.64
N ALA A 37 4.93 -16.80 6.89
CA ALA A 37 4.91 -15.91 5.73
C ALA A 37 5.14 -14.46 6.15
N LEU A 38 4.44 -14.01 7.20
CA LEU A 38 4.63 -12.67 7.74
C LEU A 38 6.06 -12.48 8.28
N HIS A 39 6.58 -13.46 9.02
CA HIS A 39 7.94 -13.38 9.57
C HIS A 39 8.98 -13.19 8.46
N ARG A 40 8.89 -13.95 7.36
CA ARG A 40 9.78 -13.78 6.20
C ARG A 40 9.66 -12.40 5.56
N SER A 41 8.44 -11.89 5.43
CA SER A 41 8.19 -10.56 4.90
C SER A 41 8.80 -9.46 5.77
N LEU A 42 8.56 -9.52 7.08
CA LEU A 42 9.15 -8.58 8.04
C LEU A 42 10.68 -8.65 8.08
N SER A 43 11.26 -9.84 7.91
CA SER A 43 12.72 -9.99 7.80
C SER A 43 13.26 -9.23 6.57
N ARG A 44 12.62 -9.37 5.41
CA ARG A 44 13.02 -8.62 4.20
C ARG A 44 12.84 -7.11 4.36
N LEU A 45 11.78 -6.67 5.03
CA LEU A 45 11.57 -5.25 5.34
C LEU A 45 12.64 -4.70 6.29
N ASN A 46 13.05 -5.49 7.28
CA ASN A 46 14.14 -5.14 8.19
C ASN A 46 15.50 -5.05 7.45
N ASP A 47 15.80 -6.03 6.60
CA ASP A 47 17.04 -6.04 5.82
C ASP A 47 17.11 -4.85 4.85
N SER A 48 15.96 -4.42 4.34
CA SER A 48 15.82 -3.24 3.49
C SER A 48 15.75 -1.92 4.26
N LYS A 49 15.79 -1.97 5.61
CA LYS A 49 15.72 -0.83 6.52
C LYS A 49 14.44 0.01 6.38
N LEU A 50 13.37 -0.59 5.90
CA LEU A 50 12.05 0.04 5.86
C LEU A 50 11.27 -0.17 7.15
N TRP A 51 11.57 -1.23 7.87
CA TRP A 51 11.02 -1.55 9.19
C TRP A 51 12.14 -2.00 10.11
N ASN A 52 12.09 -1.63 11.37
CA ASN A 52 13.09 -1.98 12.37
C ASN A 52 12.51 -3.00 13.36
N LYS A 53 13.11 -4.18 13.39
CA LYS A 53 12.68 -5.28 14.25
C LYS A 53 12.79 -4.93 15.76
N SER A 54 13.87 -4.23 16.15
CA SER A 54 14.12 -3.94 17.56
C SER A 54 13.13 -2.94 18.15
N SER A 55 12.76 -1.92 17.37
CA SER A 55 11.79 -0.90 17.78
C SER A 55 10.36 -1.23 17.35
N ASN A 56 10.18 -2.23 16.50
CA ASN A 56 8.90 -2.58 15.85
C ASN A 56 8.25 -1.37 15.16
N ARG A 57 9.06 -0.57 14.47
CA ARG A 57 8.61 0.66 13.80
C ARG A 57 9.04 0.70 12.35
N VAL A 58 8.18 1.30 11.53
CA VAL A 58 8.51 1.66 10.15
C VAL A 58 9.43 2.88 10.18
N ASP A 59 10.48 2.86 9.37
CA ASP A 59 11.25 4.07 9.07
C ASP A 59 10.45 4.91 8.07
N TYR A 60 9.93 6.02 8.57
CA TYR A 60 9.07 6.90 7.77
C TYR A 60 9.77 7.45 6.54
N GLN A 61 10.96 8.02 6.72
CA GLN A 61 11.67 8.69 5.62
C GLN A 61 12.16 7.68 4.57
N ALA A 62 12.69 6.55 5.02
CA ALA A 62 13.11 5.48 4.13
C ALA A 62 11.92 4.92 3.33
N THR A 63 10.78 4.71 3.99
CA THR A 63 9.56 4.24 3.35
C THR A 63 9.04 5.22 2.31
N LEU A 64 8.96 6.51 2.65
CA LEU A 64 8.50 7.53 1.72
C LEU A 64 9.42 7.65 0.49
N ASN A 65 10.73 7.63 0.70
CA ASN A 65 11.70 7.65 -0.38
C ASN A 65 11.59 6.41 -1.27
N PHE A 66 11.41 5.23 -0.66
CA PHE A 66 11.23 4.00 -1.41
C PHE A 66 9.94 4.02 -2.25
N LEU A 67 8.81 4.43 -1.67
CA LEU A 67 7.55 4.52 -2.41
C LEU A 67 7.64 5.50 -3.58
N ARG A 68 8.29 6.64 -3.37
CA ARG A 68 8.40 7.70 -4.38
C ARG A 68 9.39 7.36 -5.49
N TYR A 69 10.58 6.87 -5.15
CA TYR A 69 11.69 6.73 -6.08
C TYR A 69 12.08 5.28 -6.40
N GLY A 70 11.73 4.34 -5.54
CA GLY A 70 12.09 2.93 -5.71
C GLY A 70 10.97 2.06 -6.25
N LEU A 71 9.78 2.19 -5.69
CA LEU A 71 8.65 1.31 -5.98
C LEU A 71 8.27 1.25 -7.47
N PRO A 72 8.17 2.38 -8.22
CA PRO A 72 7.80 2.34 -9.63
C PRO A 72 8.79 1.58 -10.51
N HIS A 73 10.04 1.51 -10.08
CA HIS A 73 11.11 0.83 -10.81
C HIS A 73 11.28 -0.63 -10.37
N ALA A 74 11.11 -0.89 -9.08
CA ALA A 74 11.21 -2.26 -8.54
C ALA A 74 9.99 -3.10 -8.91
N PHE A 75 8.80 -2.50 -8.86
CA PHE A 75 7.53 -3.16 -9.11
C PHE A 75 6.62 -2.29 -9.98
N PRO A 76 6.92 -2.13 -11.27
CA PRO A 76 6.15 -1.26 -12.16
C PRO A 76 4.68 -1.70 -12.24
N ALA A 77 3.79 -0.75 -12.51
CA ALA A 77 2.38 -1.03 -12.67
C ALA A 77 2.15 -1.85 -13.94
N GLU A 78 1.43 -2.97 -13.80
CA GLU A 78 1.01 -3.81 -14.90
C GLU A 78 -0.45 -3.48 -15.25
N LEU A 79 -0.65 -2.80 -16.39
CA LEU A 79 -1.98 -2.42 -16.85
C LEU A 79 -2.59 -3.58 -17.65
N GLN A 80 -3.87 -3.80 -17.40
CA GLN A 80 -4.70 -4.79 -18.09
C GLN A 80 -5.77 -4.10 -18.93
N THR A 81 -6.48 -4.87 -19.73
CA THR A 81 -7.65 -4.41 -20.46
C THR A 81 -8.79 -4.01 -19.49
N LEU A 82 -9.83 -3.38 -20.03
CA LEU A 82 -11.03 -3.04 -19.27
C LEU A 82 -11.61 -4.28 -18.59
N CYS A 83 -11.83 -4.17 -17.29
CA CYS A 83 -12.39 -5.24 -16.46
C CYS A 83 -13.20 -4.66 -15.31
N ARG A 84 -13.97 -5.53 -14.66
CA ARG A 84 -14.62 -5.20 -13.40
C ARG A 84 -13.60 -5.17 -12.29
N GLY A 85 -13.70 -4.18 -11.41
CA GLY A 85 -12.78 -4.11 -10.29
C GLY A 85 -13.15 -3.05 -9.26
N MET A 86 -12.39 -3.08 -8.17
CA MET A 86 -12.44 -2.07 -7.14
C MET A 86 -11.63 -0.85 -7.60
N VAL A 87 -12.25 0.32 -7.63
CA VAL A 87 -11.56 1.56 -8.03
C VAL A 87 -10.34 1.80 -7.13
N THR A 88 -9.22 2.14 -7.74
CA THR A 88 -7.95 2.38 -7.05
C THR A 88 -7.25 3.63 -7.58
N ALA A 89 -6.14 3.99 -6.96
CA ALA A 89 -5.34 5.19 -7.28
C ALA A 89 -6.14 6.49 -7.20
N GLN A 90 -7.13 6.54 -6.31
CA GLN A 90 -7.94 7.72 -6.08
C GLN A 90 -7.26 8.67 -5.09
N LEU A 91 -7.35 9.96 -5.38
CA LEU A 91 -6.91 11.03 -4.48
C LEU A 91 -8.07 12.02 -4.29
N PRO A 92 -8.35 12.48 -3.05
CA PRO A 92 -9.49 13.34 -2.76
C PRO A 92 -9.51 14.64 -3.56
N GLU A 93 -8.34 15.17 -3.90
CA GLU A 93 -8.18 16.49 -4.53
C GLU A 93 -8.08 16.43 -6.07
N ILE A 94 -8.14 15.22 -6.66
CA ILE A 94 -8.04 15.06 -8.10
C ILE A 94 -9.35 14.57 -8.67
N THR A 95 -9.82 15.27 -9.72
CA THR A 95 -10.98 14.84 -10.49
C THR A 95 -10.73 13.45 -11.08
N GLN A 96 -11.64 12.54 -10.82
CA GLN A 96 -11.57 11.19 -11.32
C GLN A 96 -11.62 11.18 -12.85
N PRO A 97 -10.81 10.34 -13.52
CA PRO A 97 -10.91 10.12 -14.95
C PRO A 97 -12.26 9.47 -15.29
N GLN A 98 -12.74 9.65 -16.52
CA GLN A 98 -13.97 8.99 -17.00
C GLN A 98 -13.88 7.47 -16.92
N ILE A 99 -12.70 6.91 -17.16
CA ILE A 99 -12.41 5.48 -17.01
C ILE A 99 -11.41 5.36 -15.86
N PRO A 100 -11.83 4.88 -14.68
CA PRO A 100 -10.93 4.76 -13.54
C PRO A 100 -9.95 3.61 -13.70
N PHE A 101 -8.89 3.60 -12.90
CA PHE A 101 -8.10 2.41 -12.64
C PHE A 101 -8.82 1.54 -11.60
N VAL A 102 -8.78 0.23 -11.80
CA VAL A 102 -9.40 -0.74 -10.89
C VAL A 102 -8.44 -1.87 -10.57
N TRP A 103 -8.49 -2.36 -9.35
CA TRP A 103 -7.96 -3.69 -9.04
C TRP A 103 -8.98 -4.72 -9.50
N PRO A 104 -8.61 -5.68 -10.35
CA PRO A 104 -9.54 -6.70 -10.83
C PRO A 104 -10.26 -7.40 -9.68
N ASP A 105 -11.58 -7.39 -9.71
CA ASP A 105 -12.44 -7.94 -8.66
C ASP A 105 -13.82 -8.24 -9.23
N GLU A 106 -14.15 -9.51 -9.34
CA GLU A 106 -15.43 -9.98 -9.92
C GLU A 106 -16.65 -9.56 -9.10
N SER A 107 -16.47 -9.31 -7.80
CA SER A 107 -17.55 -8.85 -6.92
C SER A 107 -17.94 -7.40 -7.13
N SER A 108 -17.10 -6.61 -7.80
CA SER A 108 -17.34 -5.21 -8.09
C SER A 108 -18.13 -5.02 -9.38
N SER A 109 -18.91 -3.93 -9.43
CA SER A 109 -19.72 -3.57 -10.61
C SER A 109 -19.05 -2.52 -11.49
N THR A 110 -18.00 -1.87 -11.02
CA THR A 110 -17.32 -0.79 -11.74
C THR A 110 -16.38 -1.34 -12.80
N MET A 111 -16.50 -0.80 -14.01
CA MET A 111 -15.58 -1.09 -15.11
C MET A 111 -14.45 -0.06 -15.14
N GLY A 112 -13.22 -0.52 -15.33
CA GLY A 112 -12.06 0.36 -15.43
C GLY A 112 -10.86 -0.33 -16.06
N ILE A 113 -9.77 0.42 -16.20
CA ILE A 113 -8.49 -0.15 -16.64
C ILE A 113 -7.91 -0.94 -15.48
N GLY A 114 -7.73 -2.25 -15.67
CA GLY A 114 -7.17 -3.13 -14.65
C GLY A 114 -5.72 -2.78 -14.32
N VAL A 115 -5.43 -2.73 -13.03
CA VAL A 115 -4.06 -2.65 -12.50
C VAL A 115 -3.85 -3.88 -11.64
N GLN A 116 -2.87 -4.70 -11.99
CA GLN A 116 -2.57 -5.88 -11.18
C GLN A 116 -2.04 -5.43 -9.81
N PRO A 117 -2.72 -5.78 -8.70
CA PRO A 117 -2.20 -5.46 -7.38
C PRO A 117 -0.91 -6.22 -7.10
N LEU A 118 -0.07 -5.69 -6.22
CA LEU A 118 1.19 -6.35 -5.83
C LEU A 118 0.97 -7.67 -5.09
N ASP A 119 -0.20 -7.80 -4.46
CA ASP A 119 -0.65 -9.02 -3.77
C ASP A 119 -2.18 -9.00 -3.69
N ALA A 120 -2.81 -10.16 -3.77
CA ALA A 120 -4.27 -10.28 -3.63
C ALA A 120 -4.79 -9.73 -2.29
N GLY A 121 -3.95 -9.67 -1.27
CA GLY A 121 -4.26 -9.10 0.02
C GLY A 121 -4.63 -7.63 0.00
N PHE A 122 -4.22 -6.85 -1.01
CA PHE A 122 -4.64 -5.45 -1.16
C PHE A 122 -6.15 -5.35 -1.35
N VAL A 123 -6.72 -6.14 -2.25
CA VAL A 123 -8.16 -6.16 -2.51
C VAL A 123 -8.91 -6.74 -1.31
N TYR A 124 -8.42 -7.86 -0.77
CA TYR A 124 -9.01 -8.49 0.41
C TYR A 124 -9.11 -7.50 1.58
N LEU A 125 -8.00 -6.86 1.92
CA LEU A 125 -7.95 -5.95 3.06
C LEU A 125 -8.80 -4.69 2.83
N ALA A 126 -8.85 -4.18 1.62
CA ALA A 126 -9.72 -3.05 1.26
C ALA A 126 -11.22 -3.39 1.41
N HIS A 127 -11.61 -4.65 1.23
CA HIS A 127 -12.99 -5.10 1.50
C HIS A 127 -13.28 -5.24 2.99
N VAL A 128 -12.39 -5.87 3.75
CA VAL A 128 -12.66 -6.19 5.17
C VAL A 128 -12.37 -5.01 6.09
N GLU A 129 -11.48 -4.10 5.69
CA GLU A 129 -11.12 -2.89 6.43
C GLU A 129 -11.15 -1.67 5.48
N PRO A 130 -12.34 -1.16 5.11
CA PRO A 130 -12.48 -0.07 4.13
C PRO A 130 -11.71 1.21 4.50
N GLU A 131 -11.45 1.45 5.78
CA GLU A 131 -10.68 2.58 6.28
C GLU A 131 -9.20 2.52 5.89
N LEU A 132 -8.67 1.35 5.56
CA LEU A 132 -7.31 1.17 5.06
C LEU A 132 -7.20 1.40 3.55
N LYS A 133 -8.30 1.29 2.82
CA LYS A 133 -8.29 1.39 1.36
C LYS A 133 -7.56 2.65 0.85
N PRO A 134 -7.81 3.87 1.36
CA PRO A 134 -7.10 5.08 0.92
C PRO A 134 -5.58 4.98 1.04
N TRP A 135 -5.08 4.24 2.03
CA TRP A 135 -3.64 4.00 2.23
C TRP A 135 -3.10 2.95 1.28
N LEU A 136 -3.83 1.88 1.07
CA LEU A 136 -3.43 0.79 0.19
C LEU A 136 -3.37 1.26 -1.27
N GLU A 137 -4.32 2.07 -1.70
CA GLU A 137 -4.36 2.57 -3.08
C GLU A 137 -3.30 3.63 -3.39
N LEU A 138 -2.66 4.27 -2.39
CA LEU A 138 -1.51 5.15 -2.62
C LEU A 138 -0.35 4.40 -3.31
N VAL A 139 -0.22 3.12 -3.07
CA VAL A 139 0.77 2.28 -3.74
C VAL A 139 0.61 2.37 -5.26
N GLU A 140 -0.62 2.34 -5.76
CA GLU A 140 -0.88 2.46 -7.20
C GLU A 140 -0.64 3.88 -7.72
N VAL A 141 -0.88 4.90 -6.91
CA VAL A 141 -0.53 6.29 -7.25
C VAL A 141 0.97 6.41 -7.52
N PHE A 142 1.80 5.84 -6.66
CA PHE A 142 3.26 5.85 -6.84
C PHE A 142 3.69 5.01 -8.05
N ARG A 143 3.07 3.85 -8.27
CA ARG A 143 3.41 2.95 -9.39
C ARG A 143 3.02 3.51 -10.76
N LEU A 144 1.91 4.25 -10.85
CA LEU A 144 1.44 4.86 -12.09
C LEU A 144 2.29 6.07 -12.53
N GLY A 145 3.08 6.65 -11.64
CA GLY A 145 4.13 7.60 -11.97
C GLY A 145 3.67 9.00 -12.43
N ARG A 146 2.43 9.40 -12.15
CA ARG A 146 1.95 10.75 -12.49
C ARG A 146 2.47 11.77 -11.49
N VAL A 147 3.29 12.72 -11.94
CA VAL A 147 4.03 13.66 -11.08
C VAL A 147 3.14 14.41 -10.09
N ARG A 148 2.04 15.01 -10.56
CA ARG A 148 1.12 15.77 -9.70
C ARG A 148 0.48 14.88 -8.61
N GLU A 149 0.07 13.70 -8.99
CA GLU A 149 -0.55 12.74 -8.08
C GLU A 149 0.44 12.21 -7.05
N ILE A 150 1.68 11.94 -7.47
CA ILE A 150 2.77 11.54 -6.56
C ILE A 150 3.05 12.63 -5.52
N VAL A 151 3.11 13.91 -5.93
CA VAL A 151 3.30 15.03 -5.00
C VAL A 151 2.18 15.06 -3.95
N LEU A 152 0.92 14.89 -4.36
CA LEU A 152 -0.21 14.86 -3.44
C LEU A 152 -0.16 13.64 -2.51
N ALA A 153 0.20 12.46 -3.03
CA ALA A 153 0.37 11.26 -2.21
C ALA A 153 1.43 11.45 -1.13
N VAL A 154 2.57 12.07 -1.49
CA VAL A 154 3.63 12.44 -0.53
C VAL A 154 3.07 13.37 0.55
N GLN A 155 2.36 14.42 0.17
CA GLN A 155 1.75 15.37 1.12
C GLN A 155 0.76 14.70 2.07
N ILE A 156 -0.06 13.76 1.57
CA ILE A 156 -0.98 12.99 2.41
C ILE A 156 -0.21 12.17 3.45
N MET A 157 0.86 11.50 3.05
CA MET A 157 1.68 10.71 3.96
C MET A 157 2.41 11.58 4.99
N GLU A 158 2.96 12.72 4.57
CA GLU A 158 3.62 13.67 5.45
C GLU A 158 2.66 14.27 6.48
N LYS A 159 1.47 14.66 6.05
CA LYS A 159 0.43 15.20 6.94
C LYS A 159 -0.01 14.19 7.99
N GLU A 160 -0.22 12.95 7.58
CA GLU A 160 -0.58 11.86 8.49
C GLU A 160 0.53 11.61 9.52
N TYR A 161 1.78 11.57 9.07
CA TYR A 161 2.92 11.39 9.97
C TYR A 161 3.03 12.53 10.96
N ALA A 162 2.94 13.78 10.50
CA ALA A 162 3.03 14.98 11.36
C ALA A 162 1.90 15.02 12.39
N SER A 163 0.66 14.67 12.01
CA SER A 163 -0.50 14.67 12.91
C SER A 163 -0.35 13.72 14.11
N ARG A 164 0.50 12.72 13.98
CA ARG A 164 0.74 11.69 15.00
C ARG A 164 1.95 11.97 15.90
N HIS A 165 2.81 12.90 15.48
CA HIS A 165 4.01 13.29 16.21
C HIS A 165 3.94 14.71 16.77
N ALA A 166 2.79 15.34 16.62
CA ALA A 166 2.51 16.66 17.19
C ALA A 166 2.23 16.60 18.69
#